data_0a9ca9a661eacf6fce17c369dc883181
#
_entry.id   0a9ca9a661eacf6fce17c369dc883181
#
_cell.length_a   1.000
_cell.length_b   1.000
_cell.length_c   1.000
_cell.angle_alpha   90.00
_cell.angle_beta   90.00
_cell.angle_gamma   90.00
#
_symmetry.space_group_name_H-M   'P 1'
#
loop_
_entity.id
_entity.type
_entity.pdbx_description
1 polymer ?
#
loop_
_entity_poly.entity_id
_entity_poly.type
_entity_poly.pdbx_seq_one_letter_code
_entity_poly.pdbx_strand_id
1 'polypeptide(L)'
;MINMLKSSYTTCMLVSEENEQLIEVEEKKRGNYIVCFDPLDGSSNIDCLVSIGTIFGIYKKKSENAPDISDVLRPGREMVAAGYALYGSATMVVLSTGNGVNGFTLDPSIGEFILTHPSMRCKPKGSIYSLNEGYAKTWSKGLAEYIRTRKDPEPGKKGMGQRYVGSMVADVHRTLLNGGIFLYPPTESAPSGKLRLLYECNPMAYIMEQAGGLATTGKERVLDIQPTKIHQRAPIILGSKQDVEEAMEFLKKYDN
;
A
#
# COMPACT_ATOMS: atom_id res chain seq x y z
N MET A 1 13.83 -6.79 12.50
CA MET A 1 14.01 -6.33 11.10
C MET A 1 15.24 -5.45 10.94
N ILE A 2 15.36 -4.31 11.64
CA ILE A 2 16.48 -3.36 11.50
C ILE A 2 17.85 -4.02 11.58
N ASN A 3 18.12 -4.80 12.64
CA ASN A 3 19.43 -5.46 12.83
C ASN A 3 19.79 -6.41 11.67
N MET A 4 18.81 -7.15 11.15
CA MET A 4 19.03 -8.04 10.00
C MET A 4 19.36 -7.26 8.73
N LEU A 5 18.60 -6.18 8.45
CA LEU A 5 18.86 -5.32 7.29
C LEU A 5 20.24 -4.65 7.39
N LYS A 6 20.62 -4.12 8.57
CA LYS A 6 21.97 -3.56 8.79
C LYS A 6 23.10 -4.59 8.61
N SER A 7 22.84 -5.84 8.98
CA SER A 7 23.83 -6.91 8.89
C SER A 7 23.85 -7.63 7.54
N SER A 8 22.94 -7.26 6.63
CA SER A 8 22.85 -7.87 5.29
C SER A 8 23.95 -7.42 4.33
N TYR A 9 24.64 -6.31 4.65
CA TYR A 9 25.59 -5.63 3.74
C TYR A 9 24.99 -5.16 2.41
N THR A 10 23.66 -5.12 2.31
CA THR A 10 22.94 -4.70 1.10
C THR A 10 22.34 -3.31 1.23
N THR A 11 22.04 -2.88 2.46
CA THR A 11 21.34 -1.62 2.74
C THR A 11 22.30 -0.53 3.20
N CYS A 12 21.99 0.73 2.88
CA CYS A 12 22.72 1.90 3.35
C CYS A 12 21.87 2.80 4.27
N MET A 13 20.56 2.82 4.06
CA MET A 13 19.63 3.63 4.84
C MET A 13 18.31 2.87 5.02
N LEU A 14 17.64 3.11 6.15
CA LEU A 14 16.35 2.52 6.47
C LEU A 14 15.38 3.60 6.97
N VAL A 15 14.13 3.50 6.57
CA VAL A 15 13.01 4.28 7.12
C VAL A 15 12.00 3.30 7.71
N SER A 16 11.72 3.45 8.98
CA SER A 16 10.74 2.62 9.69
C SER A 16 9.63 3.49 10.29
N GLU A 17 8.41 3.00 10.31
CA GLU A 17 7.31 3.67 11.01
C GLU A 17 7.63 3.91 12.49
N GLU A 18 8.26 2.93 13.13
CA GLU A 18 8.59 2.93 14.57
C GLU A 18 9.76 3.84 14.95
N ASN A 19 10.42 4.48 13.99
CA ASN A 19 11.57 5.32 14.21
C ASN A 19 11.36 6.71 13.64
N GLU A 20 11.35 7.75 14.48
CA GLU A 20 11.17 9.14 14.04
C GLU A 20 12.25 9.62 13.06
N GLN A 21 13.46 9.10 13.20
CA GLN A 21 14.60 9.51 12.40
C GLN A 21 15.00 8.45 11.39
N LEU A 22 15.64 8.90 10.33
CA LEU A 22 16.29 8.06 9.35
C LEU A 22 17.37 7.20 10.04
N ILE A 23 17.41 5.93 9.70
CA ILE A 23 18.37 4.99 10.25
C ILE A 23 19.50 4.79 9.25
N GLU A 24 20.68 5.26 9.58
CA GLU A 24 21.87 5.02 8.77
C GLU A 24 22.53 3.69 9.13
N VAL A 25 23.05 3.01 8.11
CA VAL A 25 23.87 1.81 8.28
C VAL A 25 25.33 2.24 8.43
N GLU A 26 26.05 1.60 9.35
CA GLU A 26 27.48 1.82 9.56
C GLU A 26 28.27 1.69 8.23
N GLU A 27 29.19 2.60 7.96
CA GLU A 27 29.90 2.70 6.69
C GLU A 27 30.49 1.35 6.21
N LYS A 28 31.07 0.59 7.11
CA LYS A 28 31.68 -0.73 6.84
C LYS A 28 30.66 -1.80 6.41
N LYS A 29 29.36 -1.57 6.63
CA LYS A 29 28.27 -2.51 6.30
C LYS A 29 27.33 -1.98 5.23
N ARG A 30 27.60 -0.78 4.70
CA ARG A 30 26.74 -0.14 3.71
C ARG A 30 26.73 -0.90 2.37
N GLY A 31 25.53 -1.16 1.87
CA GLY A 31 25.29 -1.58 0.50
C GLY A 31 24.64 -0.44 -0.32
N ASN A 32 23.88 -0.80 -1.34
CA ASN A 32 23.33 0.15 -2.31
C ASN A 32 21.83 0.31 -2.26
N TYR A 33 21.15 -0.25 -1.26
CA TYR A 33 19.70 -0.20 -1.19
C TYR A 33 19.21 0.57 0.03
N ILE A 34 18.04 1.18 -0.13
CA ILE A 34 17.29 1.87 0.90
C ILE A 34 16.00 1.11 1.08
N VAL A 35 15.64 0.80 2.31
CA VAL A 35 14.40 0.08 2.63
C VAL A 35 13.52 0.98 3.50
N CYS A 36 12.32 1.27 2.99
CA CYS A 36 11.25 1.94 3.72
C CYS A 36 10.23 0.88 4.10
N PHE A 37 9.89 0.77 5.39
CA PHE A 37 9.00 -0.30 5.85
C PHE A 37 8.13 0.11 7.04
N ASP A 38 6.93 -0.42 7.07
CA ASP A 38 6.11 -0.58 8.25
C ASP A 38 6.33 -2.00 8.76
N PRO A 39 6.94 -2.19 9.94
CA PRO A 39 7.22 -3.53 10.44
C PRO A 39 5.95 -4.29 10.84
N LEU A 40 4.87 -3.59 11.18
CA LEU A 40 3.65 -4.22 11.69
C LEU A 40 2.38 -3.39 11.42
N ASP A 41 2.01 -3.29 10.13
CA ASP A 41 0.75 -2.67 9.70
C ASP A 41 -0.46 -3.35 10.36
N GLY A 42 -1.36 -2.52 10.87
CA GLY A 42 -2.55 -2.98 11.59
C GLY A 42 -2.29 -3.37 13.04
N SER A 43 -1.19 -2.92 13.67
CA SER A 43 -0.79 -3.26 15.05
C SER A 43 -1.88 -3.05 16.10
N SER A 44 -2.79 -2.09 15.89
CA SER A 44 -3.96 -1.89 16.77
C SER A 44 -4.94 -3.07 16.81
N ASN A 45 -4.80 -4.04 15.92
CA ASN A 45 -5.64 -5.23 15.83
C ASN A 45 -4.99 -6.50 16.42
N ILE A 46 -3.78 -6.41 17.00
CA ILE A 46 -3.05 -7.56 17.52
C ILE A 46 -3.86 -8.30 18.58
N ASP A 47 -4.42 -7.57 19.54
CA ASP A 47 -5.13 -8.15 20.69
C ASP A 47 -6.43 -8.88 20.31
N CYS A 48 -7.00 -8.56 19.15
CA CYS A 48 -8.21 -9.22 18.66
C CYS A 48 -7.94 -10.23 17.53
N LEU A 49 -6.67 -10.55 17.25
CA LEU A 49 -6.22 -11.57 16.31
C LEU A 49 -6.68 -11.32 14.85
N VAL A 50 -6.94 -10.09 14.48
CA VAL A 50 -7.18 -9.73 13.08
C VAL A 50 -5.86 -9.79 12.31
N SER A 51 -5.91 -10.17 11.04
CA SER A 51 -4.73 -10.26 10.18
C SER A 51 -3.99 -8.92 10.11
N ILE A 52 -2.70 -8.98 10.34
CA ILE A 52 -1.75 -7.87 10.30
C ILE A 52 -0.62 -8.20 9.34
N GLY A 53 0.33 -7.31 9.13
CA GLY A 53 1.45 -7.64 8.24
C GLY A 53 2.58 -6.64 8.27
N THR A 54 3.58 -6.89 7.44
CA THR A 54 4.72 -6.02 7.20
C THR A 54 4.65 -5.48 5.78
N ILE A 55 4.89 -4.19 5.59
CA ILE A 55 4.89 -3.55 4.26
C ILE A 55 6.29 -2.99 4.00
N PHE A 56 6.81 -3.12 2.78
CA PHE A 56 8.13 -2.58 2.46
C PHE A 56 8.24 -2.12 0.99
N GLY A 57 9.05 -1.08 0.80
CA GLY A 57 9.49 -0.59 -0.50
C GLY A 57 11.00 -0.43 -0.53
N ILE A 58 11.63 -0.74 -1.64
CA ILE A 58 13.08 -0.74 -1.81
C ILE A 58 13.46 0.21 -2.94
N TYR A 59 14.38 1.13 -2.63
CA TYR A 59 15.02 2.00 -3.61
C TYR A 59 16.49 1.62 -3.78
N LYS A 60 17.03 1.83 -4.96
CA LYS A 60 18.47 1.76 -5.17
C LYS A 60 19.08 3.15 -4.97
N LYS A 61 20.14 3.27 -4.19
CA LYS A 61 20.88 4.50 -3.99
C LYS A 61 21.31 5.11 -5.32
N LYS A 62 21.17 6.43 -5.48
CA LYS A 62 21.58 7.19 -6.66
C LYS A 62 22.83 8.03 -6.43
N SER A 63 23.03 8.51 -5.20
CA SER A 63 24.22 9.29 -4.85
C SER A 63 25.50 8.49 -5.09
N GLU A 64 26.52 9.12 -5.65
CA GLU A 64 27.84 8.49 -5.84
C GLU A 64 28.60 8.38 -4.52
N ASN A 65 28.44 9.35 -3.66
CA ASN A 65 29.08 9.47 -2.34
C ASN A 65 28.28 8.77 -1.24
N ALA A 66 28.43 9.21 0.00
CA ALA A 66 27.63 8.75 1.13
C ALA A 66 26.14 8.95 0.85
N PRO A 67 25.26 8.03 1.30
CA PRO A 67 23.82 8.18 1.12
C PRO A 67 23.30 9.39 1.91
N ASP A 68 22.32 10.09 1.36
CA ASP A 68 21.69 11.23 1.99
C ASP A 68 20.15 11.16 1.88
N ILE A 69 19.47 12.14 2.46
CA ILE A 69 18.01 12.21 2.51
C ILE A 69 17.38 12.25 1.10
N SER A 70 18.07 12.75 0.08
CA SER A 70 17.55 12.82 -1.28
C SER A 70 17.44 11.45 -1.94
N ASP A 71 18.25 10.49 -1.48
CA ASP A 71 18.13 9.09 -1.91
C ASP A 71 16.85 8.43 -1.40
N VAL A 72 16.28 8.92 -0.29
CA VAL A 72 15.06 8.42 0.36
C VAL A 72 13.81 9.14 -0.17
N LEU A 73 13.87 10.48 -0.24
CA LEU A 73 12.71 11.30 -0.62
C LEU A 73 12.51 11.29 -2.14
N ARG A 74 12.08 10.16 -2.66
CA ARG A 74 11.89 9.92 -4.09
C ARG A 74 10.49 9.39 -4.38
N PRO A 75 9.94 9.69 -5.58
CA PRO A 75 8.65 9.15 -5.99
C PRO A 75 8.62 7.62 -5.95
N GLY A 76 7.46 7.08 -5.63
CA GLY A 76 7.27 5.62 -5.53
C GLY A 76 7.57 4.85 -6.81
N ARG A 77 7.43 5.49 -7.98
CA ARG A 77 7.80 4.89 -9.29
C ARG A 77 9.28 4.54 -9.41
N GLU A 78 10.14 5.11 -8.58
CA GLU A 78 11.57 4.84 -8.58
C GLU A 78 11.98 3.66 -7.69
N MET A 79 11.04 3.01 -7.01
CA MET A 79 11.31 1.75 -6.31
C MET A 79 11.77 0.67 -7.28
N VAL A 80 12.74 -0.12 -6.85
CA VAL A 80 13.22 -1.30 -7.59
C VAL A 80 12.50 -2.57 -7.17
N ALA A 81 11.90 -2.57 -5.98
CA ALA A 81 11.05 -3.66 -5.49
C ALA A 81 10.10 -3.12 -4.43
N ALA A 82 8.96 -3.78 -4.29
CA ALA A 82 8.04 -3.57 -3.18
C ALA A 82 7.32 -4.87 -2.84
N GLY A 83 6.84 -4.97 -1.62
CA GLY A 83 6.11 -6.14 -1.17
C GLY A 83 5.48 -5.95 0.20
N TYR A 84 4.77 -6.97 0.59
CA TYR A 84 4.26 -7.10 1.95
C TYR A 84 4.22 -8.56 2.39
N ALA A 85 4.32 -8.78 3.68
CA ALA A 85 3.99 -10.04 4.31
C ALA A 85 2.65 -9.90 5.04
N LEU A 86 1.75 -10.86 4.84
CA LEU A 86 0.47 -10.95 5.52
C LEU A 86 0.51 -12.09 6.54
N TYR A 87 0.19 -11.78 7.78
CA TYR A 87 0.11 -12.71 8.91
C TYR A 87 -1.37 -12.95 9.24
N GLY A 88 -1.96 -13.97 8.64
CA GLY A 88 -3.38 -14.31 8.77
C GLY A 88 -3.59 -15.81 8.93
N SER A 89 -4.63 -16.36 8.31
CA SER A 89 -4.90 -17.81 8.30
C SER A 89 -3.74 -18.63 7.73
N ALA A 90 -2.92 -18.00 6.88
CA ALA A 90 -1.60 -18.47 6.48
C ALA A 90 -0.67 -17.26 6.46
N THR A 91 0.64 -17.48 6.49
CA THR A 91 1.63 -16.43 6.25
C THR A 91 1.97 -16.39 4.77
N MET A 92 1.81 -15.23 4.15
CA MET A 92 2.05 -15.05 2.73
C MET A 92 2.90 -13.82 2.47
N VAL A 93 3.88 -13.93 1.59
CA VAL A 93 4.65 -12.80 1.05
C VAL A 93 4.19 -12.51 -0.36
N VAL A 94 3.85 -11.26 -0.66
CA VAL A 94 3.56 -10.77 -2.00
C VAL A 94 4.67 -9.81 -2.40
N LEU A 95 5.28 -10.05 -3.56
CA LEU A 95 6.50 -9.36 -4.00
C LEU A 95 6.42 -8.97 -5.48
N SER A 96 6.92 -7.79 -5.79
CA SER A 96 7.22 -7.34 -7.15
C SER A 96 8.63 -6.75 -7.22
N THR A 97 9.35 -7.11 -8.27
CA THR A 97 10.64 -6.52 -8.64
C THR A 97 10.55 -5.74 -9.96
N GLY A 98 9.35 -5.22 -10.27
CA GLY A 98 9.09 -4.41 -11.47
C GLY A 98 8.60 -5.21 -12.70
N ASN A 99 8.49 -6.52 -12.59
CA ASN A 99 8.05 -7.41 -13.68
C ASN A 99 6.83 -8.26 -13.28
N GLY A 100 5.77 -7.61 -12.81
CA GLY A 100 4.57 -8.28 -12.31
C GLY A 100 4.67 -8.61 -10.82
N VAL A 101 3.70 -9.37 -10.32
CA VAL A 101 3.53 -9.66 -8.89
C VAL A 101 3.45 -11.16 -8.68
N ASN A 102 4.14 -11.65 -7.66
CA ASN A 102 4.08 -13.06 -7.25
C ASN A 102 3.76 -13.17 -5.76
N GLY A 103 3.04 -14.23 -5.40
CA GLY A 103 2.68 -14.55 -4.02
C GLY A 103 3.26 -15.88 -3.57
N PHE A 104 3.86 -15.88 -2.38
CA PHE A 104 4.55 -17.03 -1.79
C PHE A 104 3.92 -17.32 -0.43
N THR A 105 3.43 -18.54 -0.24
CA THR A 105 2.86 -18.99 1.04
C THR A 105 3.91 -19.76 1.84
N LEU A 106 4.03 -19.43 3.12
CA LEU A 106 4.89 -20.17 4.04
C LEU A 106 4.32 -21.58 4.26
N ASP A 107 5.13 -22.59 3.96
CA ASP A 107 4.88 -23.96 4.41
C ASP A 107 5.56 -24.15 5.78
N PRO A 108 4.78 -24.22 6.88
CA PRO A 108 5.37 -24.32 8.22
C PRO A 108 6.04 -25.68 8.48
N SER A 109 5.74 -26.70 7.68
CA SER A 109 6.33 -28.04 7.86
C SER A 109 7.79 -28.10 7.45
N ILE A 110 8.19 -27.27 6.49
CA ILE A 110 9.57 -27.17 6.00
C ILE A 110 10.21 -25.83 6.28
N GLY A 111 9.42 -24.83 6.73
CA GLY A 111 9.93 -23.48 7.05
C GLY A 111 10.27 -22.63 5.83
N GLU A 112 9.73 -22.96 4.64
CA GLU A 112 10.04 -22.29 3.37
C GLU A 112 8.84 -21.63 2.74
N PHE A 113 9.07 -20.53 1.99
CA PHE A 113 8.05 -19.87 1.19
C PHE A 113 7.93 -20.48 -0.20
N ILE A 114 6.77 -21.04 -0.50
CA ILE A 114 6.46 -21.69 -1.76
C ILE A 114 5.71 -20.74 -2.68
N LEU A 115 6.11 -20.65 -3.95
CA LEU A 115 5.41 -19.88 -4.98
C LEU A 115 4.04 -20.50 -5.25
N THR A 116 3.00 -19.98 -4.62
CA THR A 116 1.61 -20.46 -4.75
C THR A 116 0.77 -19.64 -5.69
N HIS A 117 1.13 -18.38 -5.91
CA HIS A 117 0.39 -17.43 -6.74
C HIS A 117 1.35 -16.73 -7.73
N PRO A 118 1.72 -17.41 -8.84
CA PRO A 118 2.54 -16.82 -9.89
C PRO A 118 1.74 -15.81 -10.70
N SER A 119 2.40 -14.72 -11.12
CA SER A 119 1.84 -13.71 -12.02
C SER A 119 0.46 -13.18 -11.60
N MET A 120 0.34 -12.79 -10.33
CA MET A 120 -0.91 -12.23 -9.79
C MET A 120 -1.38 -11.04 -10.60
N ARG A 121 -2.70 -10.98 -10.85
CA ARG A 121 -3.34 -9.89 -11.58
C ARG A 121 -4.59 -9.42 -10.83
N CYS A 122 -4.69 -8.10 -10.65
CA CYS A 122 -5.92 -7.48 -10.19
C CYS A 122 -6.96 -7.53 -11.32
N LYS A 123 -8.18 -7.96 -11.01
CA LYS A 123 -9.28 -7.97 -11.98
C LYS A 123 -9.55 -6.55 -12.48
N PRO A 124 -9.94 -6.35 -13.75
CA PRO A 124 -10.27 -5.02 -14.28
C PRO A 124 -11.40 -4.31 -13.52
N LYS A 125 -12.36 -5.07 -12.98
CA LYS A 125 -13.47 -4.63 -12.14
C LYS A 125 -13.78 -5.66 -11.07
N GLY A 126 -14.23 -5.21 -9.90
CA GLY A 126 -14.64 -6.08 -8.80
C GLY A 126 -16.06 -5.83 -8.31
N SER A 127 -16.41 -6.48 -7.22
CA SER A 127 -17.75 -6.39 -6.61
C SER A 127 -17.71 -6.04 -5.12
N ILE A 128 -16.55 -5.58 -4.63
CA ILE A 128 -16.32 -5.24 -3.22
C ILE A 128 -15.69 -3.86 -3.13
N TYR A 129 -16.21 -3.00 -2.25
CA TYR A 129 -15.50 -1.81 -1.81
C TYR A 129 -15.08 -1.96 -0.34
N SER A 130 -13.91 -1.41 -0.01
CA SER A 130 -13.31 -1.44 1.31
C SER A 130 -13.10 -0.02 1.81
N LEU A 131 -13.88 0.41 2.80
CA LEU A 131 -13.88 1.76 3.32
C LEU A 131 -14.48 1.77 4.73
N ASN A 132 -13.92 2.56 5.64
CA ASN A 132 -14.51 2.77 6.95
C ASN A 132 -15.71 3.74 6.86
N GLU A 133 -16.91 3.20 6.83
CA GLU A 133 -18.14 3.99 6.77
C GLU A 133 -18.46 4.75 8.07
N GLY A 134 -17.78 4.46 9.17
CA GLY A 134 -17.89 5.23 10.41
C GLY A 134 -17.51 6.70 10.25
N TYR A 135 -16.72 7.02 9.20
CA TYR A 135 -16.34 8.39 8.85
C TYR A 135 -17.18 9.01 7.73
N ALA A 136 -18.35 8.44 7.38
CA ALA A 136 -19.16 8.90 6.25
C ALA A 136 -19.54 10.39 6.32
N LYS A 137 -19.72 10.95 7.54
CA LYS A 137 -20.01 12.38 7.74
C LYS A 137 -18.86 13.32 7.32
N THR A 138 -17.64 12.81 7.20
CA THR A 138 -16.44 13.60 6.87
C THR A 138 -16.02 13.42 5.41
N TRP A 139 -16.75 12.64 4.63
CA TRP A 139 -16.42 12.41 3.24
C TRP A 139 -16.72 13.63 2.36
N SER A 140 -15.95 13.79 1.31
CA SER A 140 -16.29 14.72 0.24
C SER A 140 -17.61 14.32 -0.43
N LYS A 141 -18.25 15.28 -1.10
CA LYS A 141 -19.50 15.03 -1.81
C LYS A 141 -19.31 13.97 -2.92
N GLY A 142 -18.18 14.01 -3.64
CA GLY A 142 -17.88 13.06 -4.70
C GLY A 142 -17.75 11.64 -4.16
N LEU A 143 -17.02 11.46 -3.05
CA LEU A 143 -16.91 10.16 -2.41
C LEU A 143 -18.26 9.64 -1.89
N ALA A 144 -19.04 10.49 -1.22
CA ALA A 144 -20.35 10.11 -0.70
C ALA A 144 -21.28 9.63 -1.82
N GLU A 145 -21.34 10.37 -2.94
CA GLU A 145 -22.15 9.99 -4.10
C GLU A 145 -21.63 8.71 -4.78
N TYR A 146 -20.32 8.53 -4.91
CA TYR A 146 -19.73 7.28 -5.40
C TYR A 146 -20.21 6.09 -4.56
N ILE A 147 -20.02 6.14 -3.24
CA ILE A 147 -20.42 5.05 -2.34
C ILE A 147 -21.93 4.82 -2.35
N ARG A 148 -22.73 5.88 -2.39
CA ARG A 148 -24.19 5.76 -2.53
C ARG A 148 -24.57 4.90 -3.73
N THR A 149 -23.96 5.13 -4.89
CA THR A 149 -24.25 4.34 -6.11
C THR A 149 -23.75 2.89 -6.01
N ARG A 150 -22.79 2.60 -5.12
CA ARG A 150 -22.35 1.22 -4.88
C ARG A 150 -23.30 0.47 -3.95
N LYS A 151 -23.89 1.17 -2.98
CA LYS A 151 -24.83 0.60 -2.00
C LYS A 151 -26.24 0.48 -2.57
N ASP A 152 -26.70 1.53 -3.23
CA ASP A 152 -28.04 1.66 -3.81
C ASP A 152 -27.92 2.01 -5.31
N PRO A 153 -27.64 1.02 -6.16
CA PRO A 153 -27.47 1.24 -7.58
C PRO A 153 -28.81 1.51 -8.27
N GLU A 154 -28.75 2.16 -9.44
CA GLU A 154 -29.92 2.34 -10.30
C GLU A 154 -30.53 0.98 -10.70
N PRO A 155 -31.85 0.97 -11.01
CA PRO A 155 -32.51 -0.26 -11.48
C PRO A 155 -31.75 -0.94 -12.64
N GLY A 156 -31.50 -2.23 -12.51
CA GLY A 156 -30.76 -3.03 -13.48
C GLY A 156 -29.23 -3.05 -13.30
N LYS A 157 -28.67 -2.21 -12.42
CA LYS A 157 -27.26 -2.26 -12.05
C LYS A 157 -27.05 -3.07 -10.76
N LYS A 158 -25.91 -3.74 -10.66
CA LYS A 158 -25.55 -4.52 -9.46
C LYS A 158 -24.75 -3.65 -8.50
N GLY A 159 -25.11 -3.68 -7.22
CA GLY A 159 -24.35 -3.04 -6.14
C GLY A 159 -23.06 -3.78 -5.81
N MET A 160 -22.22 -3.17 -4.98
CA MET A 160 -21.00 -3.76 -4.44
C MET A 160 -21.20 -4.17 -2.97
N GLY A 161 -20.56 -5.27 -2.57
CA GLY A 161 -20.48 -5.66 -1.16
C GLY A 161 -19.46 -4.80 -0.40
N GLN A 162 -19.79 -4.44 0.83
CA GLN A 162 -18.84 -3.76 1.71
C GLN A 162 -18.01 -4.79 2.48
N ARG A 163 -16.69 -4.60 2.50
CA ARG A 163 -15.74 -5.35 3.35
C ARG A 163 -14.63 -4.42 3.79
N TYR A 164 -14.46 -4.25 5.09
CA TYR A 164 -13.41 -3.42 5.69
C TYR A 164 -12.86 -4.13 6.92
N VAL A 165 -11.61 -4.55 6.86
CA VAL A 165 -10.92 -5.25 7.96
C VAL A 165 -10.35 -4.23 8.95
N GLY A 166 -9.85 -3.10 8.46
CA GLY A 166 -9.18 -2.09 9.27
C GLY A 166 -7.68 -2.37 9.45
N SER A 167 -7.14 -3.31 8.67
CA SER A 167 -5.71 -3.54 8.47
C SER A 167 -5.44 -3.37 6.97
N MET A 168 -4.60 -2.39 6.60
CA MET A 168 -4.39 -2.05 5.19
C MET A 168 -3.88 -3.25 4.40
N VAL A 169 -2.91 -3.97 4.95
CA VAL A 169 -2.31 -5.14 4.28
C VAL A 169 -3.37 -6.20 3.94
N ALA A 170 -4.32 -6.46 4.85
CA ALA A 170 -5.37 -7.45 4.64
C ALA A 170 -6.44 -6.95 3.64
N ASP A 171 -6.83 -5.70 3.74
CA ASP A 171 -7.81 -5.08 2.83
C ASP A 171 -7.28 -4.99 1.40
N VAL A 172 -6.01 -4.59 1.23
CA VAL A 172 -5.35 -4.51 -0.08
C VAL A 172 -5.10 -5.90 -0.66
N HIS A 173 -4.68 -6.87 0.14
CA HIS A 173 -4.49 -8.26 -0.31
C HIS A 173 -5.79 -8.85 -0.87
N ARG A 174 -6.90 -8.69 -0.15
CA ARG A 174 -8.22 -9.12 -0.65
C ARG A 174 -8.60 -8.41 -1.96
N THR A 175 -8.33 -7.10 -2.06
CA THR A 175 -8.61 -6.32 -3.26
C THR A 175 -7.75 -6.78 -4.45
N LEU A 176 -6.48 -7.10 -4.21
CA LEU A 176 -5.59 -7.67 -5.23
C LEU A 176 -6.12 -9.00 -5.79
N LEU A 177 -6.57 -9.91 -4.92
CA LEU A 177 -7.06 -11.24 -5.32
C LEU A 177 -8.45 -11.21 -5.97
N ASN A 178 -9.37 -10.43 -5.40
CA ASN A 178 -10.78 -10.49 -5.78
C ASN A 178 -11.20 -9.37 -6.74
N GLY A 179 -10.38 -8.33 -6.86
CA GLY A 179 -10.77 -7.06 -7.48
C GLY A 179 -11.61 -6.20 -6.54
N GLY A 180 -12.04 -5.05 -7.04
CA GLY A 180 -12.77 -4.05 -6.28
C GLY A 180 -11.87 -2.86 -5.90
N ILE A 181 -12.25 -2.13 -4.87
CA ILE A 181 -11.60 -0.87 -4.53
C ILE A 181 -11.40 -0.75 -3.01
N PHE A 182 -10.21 -0.32 -2.61
CA PHE A 182 -9.88 0.10 -1.26
C PHE A 182 -9.73 1.62 -1.25
N LEU A 183 -10.37 2.26 -0.26
CA LEU A 183 -10.36 3.72 -0.11
C LEU A 183 -9.98 4.09 1.32
N TYR A 184 -8.98 4.96 1.41
CA TYR A 184 -8.61 5.63 2.67
C TYR A 184 -8.51 7.15 2.42
N PRO A 185 -9.67 7.83 2.37
CA PRO A 185 -9.75 9.26 2.03
C PRO A 185 -9.20 10.14 3.17
N PRO A 186 -8.93 11.43 2.89
CA PRO A 186 -8.72 12.40 3.94
C PRO A 186 -9.97 12.54 4.82
N THR A 187 -9.77 12.95 6.06
CA THR A 187 -10.84 13.30 7.01
C THR A 187 -10.60 14.71 7.56
N GLU A 188 -11.58 15.30 8.23
CA GLU A 188 -11.41 16.61 8.90
C GLU A 188 -10.24 16.61 9.89
N SER A 189 -10.05 15.53 10.64
CA SER A 189 -8.93 15.36 11.59
C SER A 189 -7.60 14.99 10.92
N ALA A 190 -7.62 14.55 9.68
CA ALA A 190 -6.44 14.15 8.90
C ALA A 190 -6.58 14.58 7.42
N PRO A 191 -6.51 15.88 7.12
CA PRO A 191 -6.74 16.41 5.77
C PRO A 191 -5.67 15.95 4.75
N SER A 192 -4.48 15.58 5.22
CA SER A 192 -3.43 14.98 4.38
C SER A 192 -3.50 13.45 4.29
N GLY A 193 -4.60 12.84 4.75
CA GLY A 193 -4.69 11.39 4.92
C GLY A 193 -4.06 10.91 6.22
N LYS A 194 -4.15 9.63 6.50
CA LYS A 194 -3.64 9.02 7.74
C LYS A 194 -2.47 8.05 7.48
N LEU A 195 -2.49 7.38 6.34
CA LEU A 195 -1.46 6.43 5.94
C LEU A 195 -0.17 7.13 5.51
N ARG A 196 0.96 6.45 5.67
CA ARG A 196 2.28 6.98 5.36
C ARG A 196 2.66 6.72 3.90
N LEU A 197 3.21 7.75 3.24
CA LEU A 197 3.51 7.67 1.82
C LEU A 197 4.60 6.63 1.51
N LEU A 198 5.76 6.70 2.20
CA LEU A 198 6.96 5.95 1.82
C LEU A 198 6.87 4.44 2.09
N TYR A 199 6.18 4.03 3.14
CA TYR A 199 6.24 2.64 3.60
C TYR A 199 4.87 1.94 3.71
N GLU A 200 3.77 2.63 3.40
CA GLU A 200 2.43 2.04 3.25
C GLU A 200 1.88 2.32 1.85
N CYS A 201 1.62 3.61 1.49
CA CYS A 201 0.95 3.94 0.23
C CYS A 201 1.78 3.58 -1.01
N ASN A 202 3.06 3.95 -1.06
CA ASN A 202 3.92 3.68 -2.21
C ASN A 202 4.12 2.18 -2.47
N PRO A 203 4.48 1.33 -1.48
CA PRO A 203 4.63 -0.10 -1.71
C PRO A 203 3.33 -0.75 -2.19
N MET A 204 2.19 -0.42 -1.57
CA MET A 204 0.90 -0.98 -1.96
C MET A 204 0.44 -0.49 -3.34
N ALA A 205 0.68 0.78 -3.67
CA ALA A 205 0.42 1.32 -5.00
C ALA A 205 1.29 0.62 -6.06
N TYR A 206 2.56 0.39 -5.76
CA TYR A 206 3.48 -0.31 -6.67
C TYR A 206 3.00 -1.73 -6.96
N ILE A 207 2.68 -2.51 -5.94
CA ILE A 207 2.13 -3.87 -6.10
C ILE A 207 0.84 -3.83 -6.92
N MET A 208 -0.09 -2.93 -6.59
CA MET A 208 -1.38 -2.86 -7.28
C MET A 208 -1.22 -2.52 -8.77
N GLU A 209 -0.35 -1.55 -9.11
CA GLU A 209 -0.09 -1.16 -10.50
C GLU A 209 0.66 -2.24 -11.27
N GLN A 210 1.64 -2.92 -10.66
CA GLN A 210 2.32 -4.07 -11.26
C GLN A 210 1.37 -5.26 -11.53
N ALA A 211 0.29 -5.35 -10.77
CA ALA A 211 -0.78 -6.33 -11.00
C ALA A 211 -1.83 -5.88 -12.03
N GLY A 212 -1.71 -4.67 -12.60
CA GLY A 212 -2.63 -4.12 -13.60
C GLY A 212 -3.81 -3.33 -13.02
N GLY A 213 -3.79 -3.05 -11.71
CA GLY A 213 -4.71 -2.12 -11.05
C GLY A 213 -4.26 -0.65 -11.18
N LEU A 214 -4.84 0.21 -10.35
CA LEU A 214 -4.53 1.63 -10.30
C LEU A 214 -4.47 2.12 -8.85
N ALA A 215 -3.65 3.15 -8.57
CA ALA A 215 -3.56 3.79 -7.27
C ALA A 215 -3.47 5.32 -7.41
N THR A 216 -4.30 6.06 -6.66
CA THR A 216 -4.37 7.53 -6.70
C THR A 216 -4.68 8.11 -5.33
N THR A 217 -4.38 9.38 -5.13
CA THR A 217 -4.82 10.15 -3.96
C THR A 217 -6.25 10.70 -4.09
N GLY A 218 -6.83 10.58 -5.29
CA GLY A 218 -8.02 11.32 -5.69
C GLY A 218 -7.70 12.56 -6.54
N LYS A 219 -6.43 13.00 -6.59
CA LYS A 219 -5.95 14.15 -7.38
C LYS A 219 -4.83 13.77 -8.34
N GLU A 220 -3.92 12.93 -7.88
CA GLU A 220 -2.74 12.48 -8.62
C GLU A 220 -2.44 11.02 -8.34
N ARG A 221 -1.59 10.40 -9.13
CA ARG A 221 -1.16 9.02 -8.89
C ARG A 221 -0.23 8.96 -7.68
N VAL A 222 -0.44 7.98 -6.81
CA VAL A 222 0.36 7.84 -5.57
C VAL A 222 1.86 7.74 -5.88
N LEU A 223 2.23 6.96 -6.90
CA LEU A 223 3.63 6.74 -7.25
C LEU A 223 4.33 7.97 -7.84
N ASP A 224 3.59 9.02 -8.21
CA ASP A 224 4.14 10.26 -8.79
C ASP A 224 4.44 11.32 -7.74
N ILE A 225 3.93 11.14 -6.52
CA ILE A 225 4.12 12.11 -5.44
C ILE A 225 5.60 12.23 -5.11
N GLN A 226 6.12 13.47 -5.12
CA GLN A 226 7.45 13.78 -4.62
C GLN A 226 7.38 13.92 -3.09
N PRO A 227 7.96 12.99 -2.31
CA PRO A 227 7.96 13.10 -0.86
C PRO A 227 8.79 14.31 -0.39
N THR A 228 8.33 14.96 0.66
CA THR A 228 9.04 16.07 1.31
C THR A 228 9.53 15.73 2.73
N LYS A 229 8.99 14.65 3.30
CA LYS A 229 9.32 14.15 4.64
C LYS A 229 9.25 12.63 4.67
N ILE A 230 10.08 12.00 5.51
CA ILE A 230 10.10 10.51 5.64
C ILE A 230 8.80 9.93 6.19
N HIS A 231 8.06 10.71 6.99
CA HIS A 231 6.76 10.33 7.56
C HIS A 231 5.59 11.09 6.92
N GLN A 232 5.76 11.57 5.68
CA GLN A 232 4.68 12.21 4.95
C GLN A 232 3.48 11.27 4.84
N ARG A 233 2.29 11.84 5.02
CA ARG A 233 1.01 11.13 4.86
C ARG A 233 0.39 11.41 3.50
N ALA A 234 -0.42 10.48 3.03
CA ALA A 234 -1.22 10.65 1.83
C ALA A 234 -2.55 9.89 1.96
N PRO A 235 -3.63 10.39 1.37
CA PRO A 235 -4.82 9.59 1.13
C PRO A 235 -4.53 8.59 0.02
N ILE A 236 -5.30 7.49 -0.04
CA ILE A 236 -5.14 6.49 -1.08
C ILE A 236 -6.47 5.90 -1.51
N ILE A 237 -6.62 5.72 -2.81
CA ILE A 237 -7.67 4.98 -3.49
C ILE A 237 -6.95 4.02 -4.43
N LEU A 238 -7.11 2.72 -4.25
CA LEU A 238 -6.46 1.72 -5.09
C LEU A 238 -7.35 0.51 -5.35
N GLY A 239 -7.05 -0.23 -6.41
CA GLY A 239 -7.75 -1.46 -6.74
C GLY A 239 -7.88 -1.70 -8.24
N SER A 240 -8.98 -2.34 -8.61
CA SER A 240 -9.36 -2.58 -10.00
C SER A 240 -9.39 -1.26 -10.78
N LYS A 241 -8.72 -1.25 -11.92
CA LYS A 241 -8.54 -0.02 -12.71
C LYS A 241 -9.88 0.68 -13.01
N GLN A 242 -10.88 -0.07 -13.47
CA GLN A 242 -12.20 0.49 -13.79
C GLN A 242 -12.93 1.05 -12.57
N ASP A 243 -12.82 0.38 -11.39
CA ASP A 243 -13.46 0.85 -10.17
C ASP A 243 -12.81 2.14 -9.64
N VAL A 244 -11.48 2.26 -9.76
CA VAL A 244 -10.74 3.47 -9.38
C VAL A 244 -11.03 4.62 -10.35
N GLU A 245 -11.03 4.37 -11.67
CA GLU A 245 -11.38 5.38 -12.69
C GLU A 245 -12.82 5.90 -12.47
N GLU A 246 -13.77 5.02 -12.20
CA GLU A 246 -15.16 5.38 -11.90
C GLU A 246 -15.26 6.24 -10.62
N ALA A 247 -14.53 5.90 -9.56
CA ALA A 247 -14.46 6.73 -8.36
C ALA A 247 -13.90 8.13 -8.66
N MET A 248 -12.84 8.20 -9.47
CA MET A 248 -12.23 9.48 -9.88
C MET A 248 -13.19 10.38 -10.68
N GLU A 249 -14.05 9.79 -11.51
CA GLU A 249 -15.09 10.55 -12.24
C GLU A 249 -16.06 11.23 -11.26
N PHE A 250 -16.48 10.53 -10.19
CA PHE A 250 -17.33 11.11 -9.17
C PHE A 250 -16.64 12.24 -8.40
N LEU A 251 -15.38 12.03 -7.97
CA LEU A 251 -14.60 13.07 -7.28
C LEU A 251 -14.46 14.31 -8.16
N LYS A 252 -14.10 14.14 -9.42
CA LYS A 252 -13.99 15.25 -10.37
C LYS A 252 -15.31 15.97 -10.63
N LYS A 253 -16.43 15.26 -10.64
CA LYS A 253 -17.76 15.84 -10.91
C LYS A 253 -18.32 16.65 -9.75
N TYR A 254 -18.04 16.25 -8.51
CA TYR A 254 -18.74 16.78 -7.35
C TYR A 254 -17.86 17.55 -6.35
N ASP A 255 -16.53 17.39 -6.44
CA ASP A 255 -15.58 18.01 -5.52
C ASP A 255 -14.78 19.18 -6.15
N ASN A 256 -14.93 19.42 -7.46
CA ASN A 256 -14.34 20.55 -8.20
C ASN A 256 -15.31 21.70 -8.35
#